data_581dde17dc62ba188592e4856ff93f82
#
_entry.id   581dde17dc62ba188592e4856ff93f82
#
_cell.length_a   1.000
_cell.length_b   1.000
_cell.length_c   1.000
_cell.angle_alpha   90.00
_cell.angle_beta   90.00
_cell.angle_gamma   90.00
#
_symmetry.space_group_name_H-M   'P 1'
#
loop_
_entity.id
_entity.type
_entity.pdbx_description
1 polymer ?
#
loop_
_entity_poly.entity_id
_entity_poly.type
_entity_poly.pdbx_seq_one_letter_code
_entity_poly.pdbx_strand_id
1 'polypeptide(L)'
;SVERKPFLDDVISGNNEDSLIYDPRRKLVYIYEKGDVKYQDKNLKADFMKIDMESKEIFAHGRMDTVAGKPTRPEFLDGSSSYEMDTITYNIETEKARIKEVSTQDGEGYLLGARVKKMKDNTVNIAGGKFTTCDADHPHFYLAMTKAKMIPGKKVIVGPSYLVMEDVPIYPLMLPFGFFPTTSGRQSGFIVPSWGEENQKGFFLRDAGYYFAFNDYIDLTVLGGIYTFGSWEASVASRYTKRYKYSGSFNVRFSKDIIGEKGDQNYMNMNNYNVVWTHQQDPKFRPNSSFSASVNFSSSGYSKYGSQTIGEYLNTQTNSSIAYSKSWAGTPFSLSTNFSHSQNSQDSTVSLSFPNVVFNVARIYPFRRKNASGKQRWYEKISLSYTGTLGNNVTVKERDLFTSAMFKKMKNGVNHQIPISTSFNLFNYLNISPSANYQ
;
A
#
# COMPACT_ATOMS: atom_id res chain seq x y z
N SER A 1 -29.42 43.15 -38.99
CA SER A 1 -29.35 43.35 -37.56
C SER A 1 -28.13 42.60 -37.02
N VAL A 2 -27.13 43.33 -36.57
CA VAL A 2 -25.96 42.77 -35.89
C VAL A 2 -26.48 42.34 -34.51
N GLU A 3 -26.66 41.05 -34.29
CA GLU A 3 -26.88 40.50 -32.94
C GLU A 3 -25.68 40.88 -32.07
N ARG A 4 -25.85 41.84 -31.18
CA ARG A 4 -24.87 42.13 -30.14
C ARG A 4 -24.87 40.93 -29.20
N LYS A 5 -23.82 40.11 -29.22
CA LYS A 5 -23.62 39.10 -28.20
C LYS A 5 -23.76 39.79 -26.84
N PRO A 6 -24.51 39.20 -25.89
CA PRO A 6 -24.61 39.76 -24.55
C PRO A 6 -23.22 39.91 -23.94
N PHE A 7 -23.04 40.94 -23.16
CA PHE A 7 -21.75 41.29 -22.51
C PHE A 7 -21.23 40.17 -21.55
N LEU A 8 -22.17 39.43 -21.00
CA LEU A 8 -21.95 38.29 -20.11
C LEU A 8 -22.92 37.16 -20.53
N ASP A 9 -22.49 35.91 -20.34
CA ASP A 9 -23.29 34.73 -20.66
C ASP A 9 -24.39 34.47 -19.62
N ASP A 10 -24.34 35.15 -18.44
CA ASP A 10 -25.32 35.04 -17.35
C ASP A 10 -25.42 36.34 -16.55
N VAL A 11 -26.41 36.44 -15.69
CA VAL A 11 -26.66 37.60 -14.84
C VAL A 11 -25.75 37.57 -13.60
N ILE A 12 -25.06 38.68 -13.35
CA ILE A 12 -24.38 38.86 -12.07
C ILE A 12 -25.44 39.35 -11.08
N SER A 13 -25.71 38.56 -10.05
CA SER A 13 -26.54 38.96 -8.93
C SER A 13 -25.66 39.33 -7.73
N GLY A 14 -25.98 40.42 -7.07
CA GLY A 14 -25.25 40.86 -5.89
C GLY A 14 -26.17 41.39 -4.80
N ASN A 15 -25.78 41.21 -3.56
CA ASN A 15 -26.38 41.81 -2.37
C ASN A 15 -25.30 42.45 -1.51
N ASN A 16 -25.65 43.47 -0.70
CA ASN A 16 -24.74 44.14 0.19
C ASN A 16 -25.50 44.70 1.39
N GLU A 17 -24.83 45.00 2.48
CA GLU A 17 -25.45 45.58 3.71
C GLU A 17 -25.43 47.12 3.73
N ASP A 18 -24.44 47.76 3.10
CA ASP A 18 -24.31 49.24 3.15
C ASP A 18 -24.66 49.89 1.78
N SER A 19 -23.70 50.04 0.89
CA SER A 19 -23.86 50.85 -0.30
C SER A 19 -23.33 50.17 -1.60
N LEU A 20 -24.04 50.41 -2.70
CA LEU A 20 -23.60 50.08 -4.03
C LEU A 20 -23.50 51.37 -4.84
N ILE A 21 -22.33 51.69 -5.35
CA ILE A 21 -22.04 52.88 -6.13
C ILE A 21 -21.69 52.50 -7.55
N TYR A 22 -22.44 53.02 -8.53
CA TYR A 22 -22.13 52.82 -9.95
C TYR A 22 -21.61 54.12 -10.56
N ASP A 23 -20.40 54.09 -11.13
CA ASP A 23 -19.83 55.16 -11.94
C ASP A 23 -20.03 54.89 -13.44
N PRO A 24 -20.98 55.52 -14.11
CA PRO A 24 -21.28 55.25 -15.52
C PRO A 24 -20.20 55.75 -16.50
N ARG A 25 -19.40 56.74 -16.08
CA ARG A 25 -18.33 57.28 -16.92
C ARG A 25 -17.13 56.32 -17.00
N ARG A 26 -16.81 55.72 -15.87
CA ARG A 26 -15.69 54.76 -15.74
C ARG A 26 -16.15 53.30 -15.86
N LYS A 27 -17.47 53.06 -15.96
CA LYS A 27 -18.07 51.72 -15.95
C LYS A 27 -17.62 50.83 -14.77
N LEU A 28 -17.55 51.45 -13.60
CA LEU A 28 -17.12 50.82 -12.36
C LEU A 28 -18.30 50.67 -11.41
N VAL A 29 -18.37 49.51 -10.74
CA VAL A 29 -19.29 49.25 -9.63
C VAL A 29 -18.49 49.04 -8.38
N TYR A 30 -18.82 49.74 -7.30
CA TYR A 30 -18.25 49.59 -5.99
C TYR A 30 -19.32 49.04 -5.06
N ILE A 31 -18.96 48.01 -4.28
CA ILE A 31 -19.84 47.39 -3.30
C ILE A 31 -19.11 47.48 -1.93
N TYR A 32 -19.81 48.00 -0.93
CA TYR A 32 -19.30 48.22 0.41
C TYR A 32 -20.12 47.41 1.42
N GLU A 33 -19.42 46.83 2.38
CA GLU A 33 -19.88 46.03 3.51
C GLU A 33 -20.67 44.80 3.15
N LYS A 34 -20.10 43.61 3.44
CA LYS A 34 -20.65 42.26 3.26
C LYS A 34 -21.27 42.04 1.87
N GLY A 35 -20.56 42.48 0.84
CA GLY A 35 -20.96 42.21 -0.54
C GLY A 35 -20.96 40.72 -0.80
N ASP A 36 -22.02 40.23 -1.42
CA ASP A 36 -22.18 38.83 -1.89
C ASP A 36 -22.49 38.88 -3.38
N VAL A 37 -21.55 38.48 -4.22
CA VAL A 37 -21.65 38.53 -5.68
C VAL A 37 -21.63 37.11 -6.23
N LYS A 38 -22.70 36.76 -6.96
CA LYS A 38 -22.89 35.44 -7.58
C LYS A 38 -22.86 35.55 -9.09
N TYR A 39 -22.11 34.65 -9.69
CA TYR A 39 -22.07 34.48 -11.15
C TYR A 39 -21.93 32.99 -11.47
N GLN A 40 -22.97 32.41 -12.11
CA GLN A 40 -23.05 30.97 -12.34
C GLN A 40 -22.94 30.15 -11.05
N ASP A 41 -21.95 29.22 -10.96
CA ASP A 41 -21.64 28.39 -9.79
C ASP A 41 -20.61 29.00 -8.83
N LYS A 42 -20.21 30.26 -9.10
CA LYS A 42 -19.22 30.98 -8.32
C LYS A 42 -19.88 32.03 -7.42
N ASN A 43 -19.38 32.10 -6.21
CA ASN A 43 -19.84 33.10 -5.25
C ASN A 43 -18.63 33.77 -4.58
N LEU A 44 -18.59 35.11 -4.58
CA LEU A 44 -17.57 35.92 -3.93
C LEU A 44 -18.19 36.77 -2.86
N LYS A 45 -17.76 36.61 -1.63
CA LYS A 45 -18.14 37.45 -0.49
C LYS A 45 -16.94 38.27 -0.02
N ALA A 46 -17.13 39.55 0.19
CA ALA A 46 -16.10 40.44 0.72
C ALA A 46 -16.68 41.76 1.26
N ASP A 47 -15.96 42.46 2.11
CA ASP A 47 -16.39 43.75 2.61
C ASP A 47 -16.21 44.88 1.61
N PHE A 48 -15.27 44.77 0.70
CA PHE A 48 -15.11 45.68 -0.41
C PHE A 48 -14.92 44.93 -1.72
N MET A 49 -15.71 45.32 -2.72
CA MET A 49 -15.56 44.85 -4.08
C MET A 49 -15.58 46.00 -5.07
N LYS A 50 -14.72 45.89 -6.07
CA LYS A 50 -14.68 46.77 -7.23
C LYS A 50 -14.87 45.92 -8.50
N ILE A 51 -15.92 46.17 -9.24
CA ILE A 51 -16.19 45.47 -10.53
C ILE A 51 -15.92 46.47 -11.67
N ASP A 52 -14.98 46.13 -12.52
CA ASP A 52 -14.64 46.87 -13.71
C ASP A 52 -15.33 46.19 -14.90
N MET A 53 -16.32 46.82 -15.44
CA MET A 53 -17.14 46.30 -16.56
C MET A 53 -16.39 46.34 -17.89
N GLU A 54 -15.32 47.17 -18.02
CA GLU A 54 -14.54 47.26 -19.26
C GLU A 54 -13.46 46.18 -19.32
N SER A 55 -12.70 46.01 -18.24
CA SER A 55 -11.70 44.95 -18.14
C SER A 55 -12.28 43.58 -17.72
N LYS A 56 -13.54 43.55 -17.31
CA LYS A 56 -14.27 42.37 -16.80
C LYS A 56 -13.58 41.78 -15.58
N GLU A 57 -12.99 42.62 -14.74
CA GLU A 57 -12.28 42.21 -13.54
C GLU A 57 -13.06 42.58 -12.28
N ILE A 58 -13.11 41.64 -11.34
CA ILE A 58 -13.62 41.84 -9.98
C ILE A 58 -12.42 41.84 -9.05
N PHE A 59 -12.21 42.95 -8.37
CA PHE A 59 -11.23 43.06 -7.28
C PHE A 59 -11.97 43.07 -5.97
N ALA A 60 -11.51 42.25 -4.99
CA ALA A 60 -12.09 42.24 -3.66
C ALA A 60 -11.01 42.10 -2.58
N HIS A 61 -11.29 42.72 -1.42
CA HIS A 61 -10.47 42.61 -0.22
C HIS A 61 -11.36 42.73 1.04
N GLY A 62 -10.83 42.22 2.15
CA GLY A 62 -11.43 42.37 3.45
C GLY A 62 -11.13 43.76 4.06
N ARG A 63 -11.76 44.07 5.17
CA ARG A 63 -11.57 45.27 5.97
C ARG A 63 -11.07 44.89 7.38
N MET A 64 -10.42 45.81 8.05
CA MET A 64 -10.07 45.62 9.47
C MET A 64 -11.36 45.67 10.29
N ASP A 65 -11.72 44.55 10.92
CA ASP A 65 -12.80 44.59 11.90
C ASP A 65 -12.31 45.26 13.20
N THR A 66 -12.88 46.41 13.49
CA THR A 66 -12.50 47.19 14.66
C THR A 66 -12.95 46.57 15.98
N VAL A 67 -13.91 45.64 15.95
CA VAL A 67 -14.41 44.92 17.13
C VAL A 67 -13.59 43.67 17.41
N ALA A 68 -13.30 42.87 16.38
CA ALA A 68 -12.52 41.66 16.50
C ALA A 68 -10.99 41.88 16.48
N GLY A 69 -10.52 43.06 16.05
CA GLY A 69 -9.10 43.37 15.93
C GLY A 69 -8.35 42.57 14.86
N LYS A 70 -9.07 41.86 14.01
CA LYS A 70 -8.54 41.02 12.90
C LYS A 70 -9.10 41.50 11.56
N PRO A 71 -8.34 41.42 10.47
CA PRO A 71 -8.90 41.69 9.14
C PRO A 71 -9.91 40.61 8.77
N THR A 72 -11.05 41.02 8.26
CA THR A 72 -12.00 40.09 7.59
C THR A 72 -11.35 39.57 6.32
N ARG A 73 -11.70 38.36 5.93
CA ARG A 73 -11.16 37.71 4.72
C ARG A 73 -12.24 37.48 3.68
N PRO A 74 -12.04 37.93 2.44
CA PRO A 74 -12.89 37.50 1.34
C PRO A 74 -12.98 35.98 1.23
N GLU A 75 -14.18 35.50 0.94
CA GLU A 75 -14.45 34.09 0.68
C GLU A 75 -14.87 33.90 -0.78
N PHE A 76 -14.18 33.06 -1.51
CA PHE A 76 -14.51 32.67 -2.88
C PHE A 76 -14.91 31.20 -2.95
N LEU A 77 -16.16 30.96 -3.30
CA LEU A 77 -16.71 29.63 -3.52
C LEU A 77 -16.73 29.32 -5.02
N ASP A 78 -16.20 28.16 -5.39
CA ASP A 78 -16.19 27.66 -6.77
C ASP A 78 -16.58 26.17 -6.76
N GLY A 79 -17.83 25.90 -7.06
CA GLY A 79 -18.41 24.58 -6.88
C GLY A 79 -18.36 24.12 -5.42
N SER A 80 -17.64 23.04 -5.12
CA SER A 80 -17.46 22.50 -3.77
C SER A 80 -16.22 23.03 -3.02
N SER A 81 -15.42 23.90 -3.64
CA SER A 81 -14.17 24.40 -3.07
C SER A 81 -14.37 25.81 -2.49
N SER A 82 -13.94 26.00 -1.23
CA SER A 82 -13.91 27.31 -0.56
C SER A 82 -12.48 27.78 -0.41
N TYR A 83 -12.26 29.07 -0.67
CA TYR A 83 -10.97 29.73 -0.58
C TYR A 83 -11.13 31.01 0.25
N GLU A 84 -10.43 31.11 1.37
CA GLU A 84 -10.30 32.34 2.14
C GLU A 84 -9.00 33.06 1.78
N MET A 85 -9.03 34.37 1.64
CA MET A 85 -7.89 35.13 1.15
C MET A 85 -7.85 36.60 1.65
N ASP A 86 -6.70 37.22 1.51
CA ASP A 86 -6.61 38.66 1.79
C ASP A 86 -7.11 39.54 0.64
N THR A 87 -6.72 39.16 -0.61
CA THR A 87 -7.18 39.88 -1.79
C THR A 87 -7.36 38.95 -2.97
N ILE A 88 -8.36 39.20 -3.81
CA ILE A 88 -8.59 38.51 -5.06
C ILE A 88 -8.80 39.49 -6.20
N THR A 89 -8.24 39.17 -7.37
CA THR A 89 -8.60 39.75 -8.67
C THR A 89 -9.05 38.62 -9.56
N TYR A 90 -10.33 38.59 -9.89
CA TYR A 90 -10.95 37.58 -10.75
C TYR A 90 -11.38 38.21 -12.09
N ASN A 91 -10.96 37.62 -13.20
CA ASN A 91 -11.40 38.05 -14.52
C ASN A 91 -12.51 37.10 -15.03
N ILE A 92 -13.68 37.64 -15.24
CA ILE A 92 -14.90 36.88 -15.59
C ILE A 92 -14.78 36.21 -16.97
N GLU A 93 -14.15 36.88 -17.95
CA GLU A 93 -14.03 36.38 -19.31
C GLU A 93 -13.01 35.29 -19.47
N THR A 94 -11.85 35.45 -18.83
CA THR A 94 -10.75 34.47 -18.90
C THR A 94 -10.84 33.39 -17.81
N GLU A 95 -11.75 33.55 -16.84
CA GLU A 95 -11.95 32.69 -15.67
C GLU A 95 -10.65 32.47 -14.86
N LYS A 96 -9.77 33.46 -14.88
CA LYS A 96 -8.51 33.44 -14.13
C LYS A 96 -8.61 34.28 -12.87
N ALA A 97 -8.05 33.76 -11.77
CA ALA A 97 -7.91 34.53 -10.55
C ALA A 97 -6.45 34.73 -10.16
N ARG A 98 -6.14 35.90 -9.57
CA ARG A 98 -4.90 36.17 -8.84
C ARG A 98 -5.27 36.45 -7.40
N ILE A 99 -4.67 35.69 -6.49
CA ILE A 99 -5.03 35.70 -5.07
C ILE A 99 -3.75 35.91 -4.25
N LYS A 100 -3.87 36.68 -3.18
CA LYS A 100 -2.81 36.85 -2.19
C LYS A 100 -3.26 36.27 -0.85
N GLU A 101 -2.33 35.60 -0.15
CA GLU A 101 -2.50 35.02 1.18
C GLU A 101 -3.75 34.11 1.23
N VAL A 102 -3.79 33.09 0.37
CA VAL A 102 -4.91 32.15 0.34
C VAL A 102 -4.73 31.04 1.38
N SER A 103 -5.81 30.67 2.04
CA SER A 103 -5.94 29.46 2.83
C SER A 103 -7.06 28.59 2.25
N THR A 104 -6.80 27.32 2.04
CA THR A 104 -7.80 26.34 1.61
C THR A 104 -7.56 25.00 2.27
N GLN A 105 -8.64 24.32 2.61
CA GLN A 105 -8.57 22.96 3.12
C GLN A 105 -8.67 21.97 1.94
N ASP A 106 -7.76 20.99 1.89
CA ASP A 106 -7.77 19.92 0.92
C ASP A 106 -7.58 18.57 1.66
N GLY A 107 -8.64 17.79 1.77
CA GLY A 107 -8.68 16.59 2.59
C GLY A 107 -8.52 16.91 4.08
N GLU A 108 -7.56 16.26 4.74
CA GLU A 108 -7.22 16.49 6.16
C GLU A 108 -6.14 17.57 6.34
N GLY A 109 -5.69 18.22 5.28
CA GLY A 109 -4.62 19.23 5.34
C GLY A 109 -5.06 20.62 4.92
N TYR A 110 -4.26 21.60 5.32
CA TYR A 110 -4.40 23.01 4.97
C TYR A 110 -3.28 23.41 4.01
N LEU A 111 -3.66 24.03 2.92
CA LEU A 111 -2.74 24.59 1.93
C LEU A 111 -2.80 26.10 2.00
N LEU A 112 -1.70 26.71 2.42
CA LEU A 112 -1.53 28.15 2.51
C LEU A 112 -0.67 28.61 1.33
N GLY A 113 -1.03 29.70 0.67
CA GLY A 113 -0.30 30.21 -0.48
C GLY A 113 -0.10 31.71 -0.44
N ALA A 114 1.15 32.19 -0.43
CA ALA A 114 1.42 33.63 -0.42
C ALA A 114 0.95 34.32 -1.72
N ARG A 115 1.18 33.71 -2.86
CA ARG A 115 0.70 34.20 -4.17
C ARG A 115 0.15 33.03 -4.99
N VAL A 116 -1.09 33.12 -5.36
CA VAL A 116 -1.82 32.06 -6.04
C VAL A 116 -2.44 32.56 -7.35
N LYS A 117 -2.35 31.74 -8.38
CA LYS A 117 -3.01 31.97 -9.67
C LYS A 117 -3.85 30.78 -10.04
N LYS A 118 -5.16 30.96 -10.07
CA LYS A 118 -6.13 29.98 -10.58
C LYS A 118 -6.27 30.17 -12.09
N MET A 119 -6.28 29.06 -12.80
CA MET A 119 -6.43 29.02 -14.26
C MET A 119 -7.84 28.56 -14.64
N LYS A 120 -8.23 28.77 -15.90
CA LYS A 120 -9.54 28.35 -16.44
C LYS A 120 -9.82 26.84 -16.29
N ASP A 121 -8.80 26.01 -16.39
CA ASP A 121 -8.86 24.55 -16.20
C ASP A 121 -8.90 24.12 -14.73
N ASN A 122 -9.21 25.04 -13.83
CA ASN A 122 -9.19 24.87 -12.37
C ASN A 122 -7.84 24.51 -11.78
N THR A 123 -6.75 24.47 -12.56
CA THR A 123 -5.43 24.31 -11.98
C THR A 123 -5.01 25.54 -11.18
N VAL A 124 -4.35 25.31 -10.04
CA VAL A 124 -3.90 26.34 -9.12
C VAL A 124 -2.38 26.34 -9.04
N ASN A 125 -1.76 27.44 -9.43
CA ASN A 125 -0.32 27.63 -9.31
C ASN A 125 -0.03 28.47 -8.08
N ILE A 126 0.84 27.99 -7.21
CA ILE A 126 1.17 28.56 -5.91
C ILE A 126 2.64 28.93 -5.88
N ALA A 127 2.94 30.09 -5.37
CA ALA A 127 4.31 30.52 -5.05
C ALA A 127 4.41 30.89 -3.58
N GLY A 128 5.40 30.34 -2.88
CA GLY A 128 5.53 30.48 -1.44
C GLY A 128 4.42 29.75 -0.71
N GLY A 129 4.26 28.46 -0.99
CA GLY A 129 3.23 27.61 -0.37
C GLY A 129 3.69 27.00 0.94
N LYS A 130 2.73 26.72 1.84
CA LYS A 130 2.90 25.91 3.04
C LYS A 130 1.80 24.85 3.06
N PHE A 131 2.15 23.61 3.37
CA PHE A 131 1.19 22.53 3.58
C PHE A 131 1.33 22.00 5.00
N THR A 132 0.24 21.91 5.73
CA THR A 132 0.22 21.46 7.12
C THR A 132 -1.07 20.68 7.40
N THR A 133 -1.03 19.82 8.41
CA THR A 133 -2.22 19.21 9.03
C THR A 133 -2.57 19.87 10.38
N CYS A 134 -1.84 20.92 10.75
CA CYS A 134 -2.11 21.72 11.95
C CYS A 134 -3.17 22.78 11.63
N ASP A 135 -4.20 22.87 12.46
CA ASP A 135 -5.33 23.80 12.33
C ASP A 135 -5.10 25.17 13.03
N ALA A 136 -3.91 25.38 13.59
CA ALA A 136 -3.56 26.64 14.24
C ALA A 136 -3.37 27.77 13.21
N ASP A 137 -3.73 29.01 13.57
CA ASP A 137 -3.48 30.23 12.77
C ASP A 137 -2.00 30.36 12.38
N HIS A 138 -1.09 29.91 13.27
CA HIS A 138 0.34 29.76 13.04
C HIS A 138 0.72 28.28 13.21
N PRO A 139 0.87 27.53 12.13
CA PRO A 139 1.15 26.10 12.23
C PRO A 139 2.51 25.79 12.87
N HIS A 140 2.55 24.90 13.86
CA HIS A 140 3.77 24.46 14.53
C HIS A 140 4.72 23.72 13.60
N PHE A 141 4.18 23.07 12.56
CA PHE A 141 4.96 22.41 11.54
C PHE A 141 4.28 22.54 10.18
N TYR A 142 5.08 22.67 9.15
CA TYR A 142 4.60 22.73 7.77
C TYR A 142 5.68 22.35 6.77
N LEU A 143 5.26 21.84 5.63
CA LEU A 143 6.12 21.68 4.48
C LEU A 143 6.13 23.00 3.69
N ALA A 144 7.25 23.73 3.75
CA ALA A 144 7.46 24.92 2.95
C ALA A 144 7.80 24.52 1.51
N MET A 145 7.14 25.15 0.54
CA MET A 145 7.38 24.89 -0.88
C MET A 145 7.56 26.21 -1.65
N THR A 146 8.59 26.25 -2.49
CA THR A 146 8.87 27.45 -3.29
C THR A 146 7.82 27.67 -4.36
N LYS A 147 7.40 26.60 -5.02
CA LYS A 147 6.35 26.57 -6.05
C LYS A 147 5.56 25.29 -5.94
N ALA A 148 4.25 25.36 -6.18
CA ALA A 148 3.42 24.19 -6.32
C ALA A 148 2.39 24.38 -7.45
N LYS A 149 1.95 23.28 -8.05
CA LYS A 149 0.83 23.22 -8.99
C LYS A 149 -0.17 22.19 -8.49
N MET A 150 -1.32 22.65 -8.10
CA MET A 150 -2.43 21.80 -7.69
C MET A 150 -3.33 21.52 -8.89
N ILE A 151 -3.63 20.27 -9.12
CA ILE A 151 -4.61 19.79 -10.09
C ILE A 151 -5.75 19.20 -9.27
N PRO A 152 -6.89 19.92 -9.11
CA PRO A 152 -7.97 19.53 -8.21
C PRO A 152 -8.45 18.10 -8.48
N GLY A 153 -8.67 17.31 -7.41
CA GLY A 153 -9.11 15.93 -7.49
C GLY A 153 -8.10 14.95 -8.11
N LYS A 154 -6.84 15.37 -8.33
CA LYS A 154 -5.79 14.49 -8.86
C LYS A 154 -4.52 14.53 -8.01
N LYS A 155 -3.79 15.63 -8.02
CA LYS A 155 -2.47 15.70 -7.36
C LYS A 155 -2.00 17.13 -7.16
N VAL A 156 -1.11 17.33 -6.18
CA VAL A 156 -0.29 18.52 -6.03
C VAL A 156 1.14 18.17 -6.41
N ILE A 157 1.72 18.93 -7.33
CA ILE A 157 3.11 18.82 -7.75
C ILE A 157 3.85 19.97 -7.07
N VAL A 158 4.88 19.67 -6.30
CA VAL A 158 5.69 20.66 -5.59
C VAL A 158 7.11 20.69 -6.14
N GLY A 159 7.67 21.88 -6.23
CA GLY A 159 9.08 22.11 -6.47
C GLY A 159 9.91 21.90 -5.20
N PRO A 160 11.09 22.55 -5.10
CA PRO A 160 11.93 22.42 -3.92
C PRO A 160 11.15 22.77 -2.65
N SER A 161 11.14 21.84 -1.71
CA SER A 161 10.37 21.91 -0.47
C SER A 161 11.19 21.37 0.70
N TYR A 162 10.95 21.90 1.90
CA TYR A 162 11.62 21.50 3.13
C TYR A 162 10.65 21.56 4.31
N LEU A 163 10.89 20.71 5.30
CA LEU A 163 10.11 20.72 6.53
C LEU A 163 10.54 21.89 7.43
N VAL A 164 9.57 22.56 8.01
CA VAL A 164 9.76 23.58 9.05
C VAL A 164 9.02 23.12 10.30
N MET A 165 9.68 23.17 11.45
CA MET A 165 9.10 22.89 12.76
C MET A 165 9.42 24.04 13.70
N GLU A 166 8.40 24.61 14.34
CA GLU A 166 8.55 25.78 15.23
C GLU A 166 9.39 26.89 14.57
N ASP A 167 9.09 27.19 13.30
CA ASP A 167 9.80 28.16 12.45
C ASP A 167 11.27 27.85 12.16
N VAL A 168 11.77 26.69 12.58
CA VAL A 168 13.13 26.24 12.29
C VAL A 168 13.12 25.36 11.03
N PRO A 169 13.77 25.75 9.93
CA PRO A 169 13.85 24.94 8.72
C PRO A 169 14.80 23.76 8.90
N ILE A 170 14.33 22.55 8.57
CA ILE A 170 15.09 21.31 8.66
C ILE A 170 15.63 20.96 7.28
N TYR A 171 16.74 21.56 6.88
CA TYR A 171 17.34 21.40 5.57
C TYR A 171 17.77 19.97 5.20
N PRO A 172 18.20 19.06 6.11
CA PRO A 172 18.48 17.67 5.77
C PRO A 172 17.29 16.91 5.17
N LEU A 173 16.06 17.39 5.40
CA LEU A 173 14.82 16.84 4.86
C LEU A 173 14.30 17.67 3.67
N MET A 174 15.18 18.22 2.86
CA MET A 174 14.81 18.94 1.65
C MET A 174 14.54 17.98 0.50
N LEU A 175 13.38 18.14 -0.13
CA LEU A 175 12.99 17.41 -1.33
C LEU A 175 13.15 18.34 -2.54
N PRO A 176 13.86 17.94 -3.61
CA PRO A 176 14.01 18.76 -4.80
C PRO A 176 12.69 18.92 -5.57
N PHE A 177 11.82 17.95 -5.49
CA PHE A 177 10.45 17.95 -6.01
C PHE A 177 9.61 16.87 -5.30
N GLY A 178 8.29 17.00 -5.36
CA GLY A 178 7.38 16.02 -4.76
C GLY A 178 6.04 15.95 -5.49
N PHE A 179 5.31 14.86 -5.25
CA PHE A 179 3.95 14.66 -5.71
C PHE A 179 3.10 14.24 -4.52
N PHE A 180 2.05 14.99 -4.25
CA PHE A 180 1.08 14.66 -3.21
C PHE A 180 -0.26 14.38 -3.88
N PRO A 181 -0.79 13.16 -3.78
CA PRO A 181 -2.11 12.84 -4.30
C PRO A 181 -3.19 13.49 -3.43
N THR A 182 -4.22 14.03 -4.06
CA THR A 182 -5.38 14.65 -3.40
C THR A 182 -6.64 13.77 -3.44
N THR A 183 -6.55 12.61 -4.09
CA THR A 183 -7.67 11.67 -4.17
C THR A 183 -7.55 10.58 -3.12
N SER A 184 -8.68 10.19 -2.51
CA SER A 184 -8.78 9.00 -1.68
C SER A 184 -8.58 7.75 -2.55
N GLY A 185 -7.56 6.93 -2.23
CA GLY A 185 -7.26 5.70 -2.96
C GLY A 185 -5.80 5.32 -2.90
N ARG A 186 -5.45 4.16 -3.44
CA ARG A 186 -4.05 3.71 -3.53
C ARG A 186 -3.33 4.53 -4.60
N GLN A 187 -2.31 5.26 -4.18
CA GLN A 187 -1.49 6.04 -5.10
C GLN A 187 -0.02 5.79 -4.87
N SER A 188 0.75 5.86 -5.97
CA SER A 188 2.19 5.76 -5.91
C SER A 188 2.79 7.02 -5.28
N GLY A 189 3.83 6.86 -4.47
CA GLY A 189 4.47 7.99 -3.80
C GLY A 189 5.76 7.62 -3.09
N PHE A 190 6.52 8.65 -2.72
CA PHE A 190 7.72 8.51 -1.92
C PHE A 190 7.38 8.17 -0.47
N ILE A 191 8.17 7.29 0.12
CA ILE A 191 8.13 6.95 1.53
C ILE A 191 9.25 7.73 2.22
N VAL A 192 8.86 8.55 3.20
CA VAL A 192 9.80 9.38 3.97
C VAL A 192 10.63 8.46 4.86
N PRO A 193 11.96 8.62 4.87
CA PRO A 193 12.82 7.82 5.73
C PRO A 193 12.60 8.07 7.21
N SER A 194 12.83 7.05 8.00
CA SER A 194 13.02 7.15 9.43
C SER A 194 14.52 7.36 9.75
N TRP A 195 14.82 8.13 10.80
CA TRP A 195 16.18 8.39 11.24
C TRP A 195 16.30 8.15 12.75
N GLY A 196 17.49 7.84 13.17
CA GLY A 196 17.79 7.58 14.56
C GLY A 196 19.23 7.11 14.73
N GLU A 197 19.51 6.51 15.89
CA GLU A 197 20.82 5.98 16.25
C GLU A 197 20.68 4.55 16.75
N GLU A 198 21.58 3.69 16.32
CA GLU A 198 21.78 2.32 16.82
C GLU A 198 23.20 2.16 17.36
N ASN A 199 23.33 1.64 18.57
CA ASN A 199 24.63 1.49 19.24
C ASN A 199 25.66 0.69 18.41
N GLN A 200 25.21 -0.24 17.58
CA GLN A 200 26.09 -1.14 16.82
C GLN A 200 26.39 -0.67 15.40
N LYS A 201 25.54 0.18 14.82
CA LYS A 201 25.60 0.60 13.41
C LYS A 201 25.73 2.11 13.23
N GLY A 202 25.64 2.88 14.34
CA GLY A 202 25.67 4.34 14.35
C GLY A 202 24.34 4.97 13.91
N PHE A 203 24.40 6.21 13.43
CA PHE A 203 23.23 6.90 12.92
C PHE A 203 22.71 6.24 11.66
N PHE A 204 21.39 6.19 11.53
CA PHE A 204 20.73 5.60 10.35
C PHE A 204 19.72 6.53 9.70
N LEU A 205 19.59 6.33 8.41
CA LEU A 205 18.48 6.80 7.58
C LEU A 205 17.93 5.58 6.87
N ARG A 206 16.76 5.06 7.32
CA ARG A 206 16.19 3.81 6.80
C ARG A 206 14.74 4.00 6.34
N ASP A 207 14.25 2.98 5.61
CA ASP A 207 12.90 2.94 5.06
C ASP A 207 12.60 4.06 4.04
N ALA A 208 13.67 4.70 3.50
CA ALA A 208 13.52 5.59 2.35
C ALA A 208 13.13 4.80 1.12
N GLY A 209 12.12 5.23 0.38
CA GLY A 209 11.78 4.48 -0.82
C GLY A 209 10.59 5.01 -1.60
N TYR A 210 10.02 4.11 -2.37
CA TYR A 210 8.90 4.44 -3.23
C TYR A 210 7.86 3.31 -3.22
N TYR A 211 6.61 3.70 -3.09
CA TYR A 211 5.45 2.83 -3.22
C TYR A 211 4.86 2.96 -4.62
N PHE A 212 4.74 1.84 -5.31
CA PHE A 212 4.13 1.73 -6.64
C PHE A 212 2.74 1.10 -6.52
N ALA A 213 1.70 1.87 -6.77
CA ALA A 213 0.34 1.38 -6.93
C ALA A 213 0.11 1.03 -8.40
N PHE A 214 0.44 -0.19 -8.83
CA PHE A 214 0.27 -0.58 -10.23
C PHE A 214 -1.19 -0.67 -10.64
N ASN A 215 -2.01 -1.31 -9.81
CA ASN A 215 -3.45 -1.46 -10.03
C ASN A 215 -4.13 -1.91 -8.72
N ASP A 216 -5.43 -2.17 -8.78
CA ASP A 216 -6.21 -2.61 -7.62
C ASP A 216 -5.83 -3.99 -7.08
N TYR A 217 -5.05 -4.78 -7.84
CA TYR A 217 -4.71 -6.15 -7.52
C TYR A 217 -3.30 -6.34 -6.99
N ILE A 218 -2.37 -5.46 -7.34
CA ILE A 218 -0.95 -5.59 -6.98
C ILE A 218 -0.32 -4.24 -6.69
N ASP A 219 0.49 -4.20 -5.64
CA ASP A 219 1.37 -3.09 -5.29
C ASP A 219 2.83 -3.56 -5.15
N LEU A 220 3.74 -2.60 -5.13
CA LEU A 220 5.15 -2.84 -4.88
C LEU A 220 5.71 -1.70 -4.03
N THR A 221 6.45 -2.05 -3.01
CA THR A 221 7.20 -1.12 -2.15
C THR A 221 8.68 -1.45 -2.26
N VAL A 222 9.49 -0.47 -2.57
CA VAL A 222 10.95 -0.59 -2.59
C VAL A 222 11.51 0.37 -1.55
N LEU A 223 12.24 -0.17 -0.57
CA LEU A 223 12.84 0.62 0.51
C LEU A 223 14.35 0.38 0.55
N GLY A 224 15.06 1.39 1.03
CA GLY A 224 16.49 1.30 1.31
C GLY A 224 16.86 2.02 2.60
N GLY A 225 18.00 1.66 3.16
CA GLY A 225 18.54 2.27 4.36
C GLY A 225 20.07 2.27 4.35
N ILE A 226 20.64 3.27 5.00
CA ILE A 226 22.09 3.44 5.15
C ILE A 226 22.42 3.79 6.61
N TYR A 227 23.58 3.39 7.04
CA TYR A 227 24.09 3.58 8.39
C TYR A 227 25.50 4.16 8.36
N THR A 228 25.86 4.95 9.35
CA THR A 228 27.16 5.67 9.36
C THR A 228 28.37 4.76 9.43
N PHE A 229 28.26 3.55 10.03
CA PHE A 229 29.38 2.59 10.06
C PHE A 229 29.49 1.77 8.77
N GLY A 230 28.74 2.14 7.71
CA GLY A 230 28.84 1.54 6.38
C GLY A 230 27.88 0.37 6.14
N SER A 231 27.00 0.03 7.08
CA SER A 231 25.89 -0.90 6.85
C SER A 231 24.88 -0.28 5.89
N TRP A 232 24.20 -1.14 5.12
CA TRP A 232 23.10 -0.74 4.28
C TRP A 232 22.08 -1.87 4.14
N GLU A 233 20.85 -1.50 3.84
CA GLU A 233 19.78 -2.46 3.60
C GLU A 233 18.92 -2.05 2.40
N ALA A 234 18.32 -3.03 1.77
CA ALA A 234 17.34 -2.86 0.73
C ALA A 234 16.23 -3.89 0.91
N SER A 235 14.99 -3.47 0.71
CA SER A 235 13.85 -4.36 0.76
C SER A 235 12.86 -4.10 -0.38
N VAL A 236 12.22 -5.17 -0.81
CA VAL A 236 11.17 -5.16 -1.81
C VAL A 236 9.99 -5.93 -1.26
N ALA A 237 8.86 -5.26 -1.12
CA ALA A 237 7.62 -5.86 -0.66
C ALA A 237 6.51 -5.68 -1.70
N SER A 238 5.70 -6.69 -1.89
CA SER A 238 4.56 -6.67 -2.80
C SER A 238 3.38 -7.37 -2.16
N ARG A 239 2.19 -6.81 -2.28
CA ARG A 239 0.93 -7.45 -1.96
C ARG A 239 0.12 -7.62 -3.20
N TYR A 240 -0.47 -8.80 -3.36
CA TYR A 240 -1.33 -9.10 -4.49
C TYR A 240 -2.61 -9.79 -4.02
N THR A 241 -3.73 -9.35 -4.57
CA THR A 241 -5.04 -9.89 -4.22
C THR A 241 -5.94 -9.88 -5.43
N LYS A 242 -6.51 -11.03 -5.77
CA LYS A 242 -7.59 -11.12 -6.75
C LYS A 242 -8.80 -11.74 -6.07
N ARG A 243 -9.82 -10.91 -5.83
CA ARG A 243 -11.03 -11.28 -5.09
C ARG A 243 -11.62 -12.58 -5.61
N TYR A 244 -12.00 -13.49 -4.70
CA TYR A 244 -12.51 -14.84 -5.00
C TYR A 244 -11.56 -15.79 -5.75
N LYS A 245 -10.27 -15.45 -5.87
CA LYS A 245 -9.28 -16.31 -6.52
C LYS A 245 -8.09 -16.60 -5.63
N TYR A 246 -7.35 -15.58 -5.22
CA TYR A 246 -6.17 -15.73 -4.37
C TYR A 246 -5.76 -14.41 -3.75
N SER A 247 -5.00 -14.52 -2.67
CA SER A 247 -4.30 -13.40 -2.05
C SER A 247 -2.91 -13.84 -1.59
N GLY A 248 -2.00 -12.90 -1.47
CA GLY A 248 -0.67 -13.17 -0.98
C GLY A 248 0.16 -11.92 -0.81
N SER A 249 1.34 -12.11 -0.20
CA SER A 249 2.35 -11.08 -0.04
C SER A 249 3.74 -11.68 -0.22
N PHE A 250 4.64 -10.87 -0.73
CA PHE A 250 6.03 -11.23 -0.93
C PHE A 250 6.89 -10.10 -0.36
N ASN A 251 7.90 -10.45 0.43
CA ASN A 251 8.86 -9.52 0.98
C ASN A 251 10.25 -10.13 0.91
N VAL A 252 11.18 -9.41 0.35
CA VAL A 252 12.59 -9.74 0.35
C VAL A 252 13.37 -8.59 0.93
N ARG A 253 14.18 -8.88 1.93
CA ARG A 253 15.11 -7.93 2.52
C ARG A 253 16.53 -8.48 2.37
N PHE A 254 17.42 -7.61 1.99
CA PHE A 254 18.84 -7.87 1.96
C PHE A 254 19.56 -6.77 2.75
N SER A 255 20.52 -7.15 3.60
CA SER A 255 21.35 -6.20 4.33
C SER A 255 22.82 -6.62 4.29
N LYS A 256 23.67 -5.61 4.25
CA LYS A 256 25.07 -5.74 4.60
C LYS A 256 25.27 -5.10 5.95
N ASP A 257 25.55 -5.91 6.94
CA ASP A 257 25.69 -5.48 8.32
C ASP A 257 27.16 -5.39 8.70
N ILE A 258 27.61 -4.18 9.03
CA ILE A 258 28.94 -3.86 9.54
C ILE A 258 28.76 -3.41 10.99
N ILE A 259 29.36 -4.15 11.91
CA ILE A 259 29.24 -3.93 13.35
C ILE A 259 30.63 -3.66 13.89
N GLY A 260 30.77 -2.59 14.69
CA GLY A 260 32.02 -2.13 15.25
C GLY A 260 32.93 -1.45 14.23
N GLU A 261 34.04 -0.93 14.71
CA GLU A 261 35.04 -0.25 13.89
C GLU A 261 36.06 -1.23 13.32
N LYS A 262 36.57 -0.93 12.13
CA LYS A 262 37.57 -1.78 11.47
C LYS A 262 38.89 -1.79 12.25
N GLY A 263 39.21 -2.94 12.84
CA GLY A 263 40.34 -3.12 13.72
C GLY A 263 39.97 -3.57 15.14
N ASP A 264 38.73 -3.45 15.54
CA ASP A 264 38.24 -3.95 16.81
C ASP A 264 38.06 -5.46 16.79
N GLN A 265 38.20 -6.07 17.98
CA GLN A 265 38.00 -7.53 18.17
C GLN A 265 36.53 -7.96 17.82
N ASN A 266 35.60 -7.05 17.92
CA ASN A 266 34.17 -7.30 17.64
C ASN A 266 33.73 -6.86 16.24
N TYR A 267 34.70 -6.51 15.36
CA TYR A 267 34.37 -6.14 13.99
C TYR A 267 33.75 -7.32 13.24
N MET A 268 32.57 -7.10 12.71
CA MET A 268 31.86 -8.08 11.86
C MET A 268 31.37 -7.42 10.57
N ASN A 269 31.53 -8.13 9.46
CA ASN A 269 31.01 -7.71 8.16
C ASN A 269 30.32 -8.92 7.52
N MET A 270 29.01 -8.89 7.46
CA MET A 270 28.20 -10.02 6.99
C MET A 270 27.07 -9.56 6.09
N ASN A 271 26.66 -10.44 5.20
CA ASN A 271 25.48 -10.26 4.37
C ASN A 271 24.33 -11.07 4.96
N ASN A 272 23.21 -10.44 5.19
CA ASN A 272 22.01 -11.07 5.69
C ASN A 272 20.87 -10.92 4.69
N TYR A 273 19.98 -11.89 4.67
CA TYR A 273 18.78 -11.86 3.85
C TYR A 273 17.60 -12.48 4.59
N ASN A 274 16.43 -12.02 4.23
CA ASN A 274 15.15 -12.61 4.66
C ASN A 274 14.17 -12.60 3.48
N VAL A 275 13.53 -13.74 3.24
CA VAL A 275 12.51 -13.92 2.21
C VAL A 275 11.25 -14.43 2.88
N VAL A 276 10.19 -13.65 2.81
CA VAL A 276 8.86 -14.01 3.31
C VAL A 276 7.89 -14.03 2.14
N TRP A 277 7.21 -15.15 1.94
CA TRP A 277 6.17 -15.25 0.93
C TRP A 277 4.96 -15.97 1.50
N THR A 278 3.82 -15.32 1.41
CA THR A 278 2.53 -15.93 1.75
C THR A 278 1.64 -15.97 0.51
N HIS A 279 0.97 -17.09 0.31
CA HIS A 279 -0.02 -17.25 -0.75
C HIS A 279 -1.14 -18.14 -0.27
N GLN A 280 -2.37 -17.70 -0.50
CA GLN A 280 -3.57 -18.46 -0.19
C GLN A 280 -4.51 -18.42 -1.40
N GLN A 281 -4.80 -19.56 -1.95
CA GLN A 281 -5.85 -19.73 -2.96
C GLN A 281 -7.22 -19.78 -2.28
N ASP A 282 -8.21 -19.09 -2.85
CA ASP A 282 -9.61 -19.19 -2.40
C ASP A 282 -10.18 -20.57 -2.78
N PRO A 283 -10.73 -21.33 -1.83
CA PRO A 283 -11.32 -22.64 -2.10
C PRO A 283 -12.43 -22.63 -3.16
N LYS A 284 -13.14 -21.51 -3.28
CA LYS A 284 -14.22 -21.35 -4.28
C LYS A 284 -13.71 -21.21 -5.71
N PHE A 285 -12.47 -20.77 -5.88
CA PHE A 285 -11.88 -20.57 -7.21
C PHE A 285 -11.68 -21.89 -7.97
N ARG A 286 -11.19 -22.91 -7.25
CA ARG A 286 -10.98 -24.27 -7.79
C ARG A 286 -11.29 -25.30 -6.72
N PRO A 287 -12.54 -25.74 -6.58
CA PRO A 287 -12.95 -26.62 -5.49
C PRO A 287 -12.18 -27.94 -5.40
N ASN A 288 -11.62 -28.39 -6.53
CA ASN A 288 -10.88 -29.66 -6.62
C ASN A 288 -9.36 -29.48 -6.53
N SER A 289 -8.87 -28.28 -6.27
CA SER A 289 -7.43 -28.05 -6.05
C SER A 289 -7.22 -26.91 -5.08
N SER A 290 -6.23 -27.05 -4.22
CA SER A 290 -5.79 -25.97 -3.33
C SER A 290 -4.29 -25.75 -3.46
N PHE A 291 -3.89 -24.50 -3.36
CA PHE A 291 -2.49 -24.09 -3.28
C PHE A 291 -2.33 -23.09 -2.16
N SER A 292 -1.38 -23.36 -1.27
CA SER A 292 -1.00 -22.44 -0.20
C SER A 292 0.51 -22.43 -0.02
N ALA A 293 1.05 -21.26 0.32
CA ALA A 293 2.46 -21.09 0.65
C ALA A 293 2.60 -20.18 1.86
N SER A 294 3.47 -20.57 2.77
CA SER A 294 3.92 -19.79 3.90
C SER A 294 5.42 -20.00 4.01
N VAL A 295 6.19 -19.13 3.37
CA VAL A 295 7.65 -19.21 3.31
C VAL A 295 8.22 -18.13 4.20
N ASN A 296 9.13 -18.53 5.08
CA ASN A 296 10.00 -17.65 5.84
C ASN A 296 11.39 -18.27 5.82
N PHE A 297 12.28 -17.68 5.04
CA PHE A 297 13.62 -18.16 4.82
C PHE A 297 14.62 -17.02 5.04
N SER A 298 15.58 -17.20 5.94
CA SER A 298 16.52 -16.15 6.28
C SER A 298 17.92 -16.72 6.49
N SER A 299 18.95 -15.86 6.39
CA SER A 299 20.28 -16.20 6.86
C SER A 299 20.30 -16.34 8.40
N SER A 300 21.17 -17.18 8.94
CA SER A 300 21.30 -17.36 10.39
C SER A 300 21.67 -16.08 11.14
N GLY A 301 22.36 -15.15 10.47
CA GLY A 301 22.72 -13.84 11.02
C GLY A 301 21.57 -12.84 11.04
N TYR A 302 20.52 -13.05 10.24
CA TYR A 302 19.44 -12.08 10.10
C TYR A 302 18.74 -11.77 11.43
N SER A 303 18.37 -12.78 12.20
CA SER A 303 17.67 -12.58 13.48
C SER A 303 18.46 -11.76 14.49
N LYS A 304 19.81 -11.89 14.48
CA LYS A 304 20.68 -11.19 15.43
C LYS A 304 21.07 -9.78 14.98
N TYR A 305 21.27 -9.58 13.68
CA TYR A 305 21.96 -8.39 13.17
C TYR A 305 21.14 -7.62 12.14
N GLY A 306 20.21 -8.28 11.46
CA GLY A 306 19.35 -7.70 10.43
C GLY A 306 17.90 -7.45 10.87
N SER A 307 17.50 -7.93 12.07
CA SER A 307 16.14 -7.75 12.59
C SER A 307 15.89 -6.31 13.01
N GLN A 308 14.70 -5.81 12.72
CA GLN A 308 14.25 -4.46 13.11
C GLN A 308 13.29 -4.50 14.32
N THR A 309 12.86 -5.69 14.72
CA THR A 309 11.91 -5.87 15.83
C THR A 309 12.44 -6.84 16.86
N ILE A 310 12.03 -6.65 18.12
CA ILE A 310 12.38 -7.57 19.22
C ILE A 310 11.86 -8.99 18.93
N GLY A 311 10.70 -9.12 18.30
CA GLY A 311 10.12 -10.42 17.94
C GLY A 311 10.98 -11.19 16.94
N GLU A 312 11.51 -10.54 15.93
CA GLU A 312 12.44 -11.14 14.95
C GLU A 312 13.77 -11.53 15.62
N TYR A 313 14.30 -10.69 16.50
CA TYR A 313 15.52 -10.95 17.26
C TYR A 313 15.41 -12.20 18.16
N LEU A 314 14.27 -12.36 18.83
CA LEU A 314 14.02 -13.50 19.72
C LEU A 314 13.66 -14.79 18.96
N ASN A 315 13.29 -14.71 17.69
CA ASN A 315 12.89 -15.87 16.92
C ASN A 315 14.11 -16.61 16.37
N THR A 316 14.42 -17.74 16.99
CA THR A 316 15.54 -18.60 16.60
C THR A 316 15.17 -19.70 15.61
N GLN A 317 13.86 -19.91 15.37
CA GLN A 317 13.37 -20.91 14.43
C GLN A 317 12.50 -20.30 13.36
N THR A 318 12.82 -20.57 12.11
CA THR A 318 11.99 -20.22 10.96
C THR A 318 11.48 -21.46 10.27
N ASN A 319 10.19 -21.44 9.91
CA ASN A 319 9.54 -22.56 9.26
C ASN A 319 8.89 -22.08 7.96
N SER A 320 8.94 -22.94 6.94
CA SER A 320 8.28 -22.68 5.66
C SER A 320 7.51 -23.92 5.21
N SER A 321 6.37 -23.69 4.60
CA SER A 321 5.58 -24.75 3.98
C SER A 321 4.96 -24.26 2.68
N ILE A 322 4.99 -25.12 1.64
CA ILE A 322 4.26 -24.92 0.40
C ILE A 322 3.47 -26.20 0.16
N ALA A 323 2.17 -26.09 0.07
CA ALA A 323 1.27 -27.22 -0.11
C ALA A 323 0.42 -27.05 -1.36
N TYR A 324 0.34 -28.11 -2.14
CA TYR A 324 -0.56 -28.24 -3.26
C TYR A 324 -1.35 -29.52 -3.13
N SER A 325 -2.65 -29.45 -3.29
CA SER A 325 -3.50 -30.62 -3.37
C SER A 325 -4.43 -30.55 -4.57
N LYS A 326 -4.75 -31.72 -5.13
CA LYS A 326 -5.68 -31.87 -6.25
C LYS A 326 -6.47 -33.15 -6.08
N SER A 327 -7.76 -33.05 -6.23
CA SER A 327 -8.66 -34.21 -6.40
C SER A 327 -9.30 -34.14 -7.79
N TRP A 328 -9.52 -35.30 -8.40
CA TRP A 328 -10.20 -35.36 -9.68
C TRP A 328 -11.65 -35.70 -9.46
N ALA A 329 -12.52 -34.74 -9.76
CA ALA A 329 -13.96 -34.89 -9.56
C ALA A 329 -14.52 -36.12 -10.28
N GLY A 330 -15.37 -36.88 -9.59
CA GLY A 330 -15.94 -38.11 -10.13
C GLY A 330 -15.00 -39.31 -10.19
N THR A 331 -13.76 -39.16 -9.70
CA THR A 331 -12.78 -40.25 -9.63
C THR A 331 -12.28 -40.43 -8.18
N PRO A 332 -11.74 -41.61 -7.83
CA PRO A 332 -11.21 -41.87 -6.50
C PRO A 332 -9.79 -41.30 -6.29
N PHE A 333 -9.25 -40.56 -7.25
CA PHE A 333 -7.84 -40.13 -7.24
C PHE A 333 -7.66 -38.77 -6.56
N SER A 334 -6.64 -38.68 -5.72
CA SER A 334 -6.15 -37.42 -5.15
C SER A 334 -4.63 -37.43 -5.08
N LEU A 335 -4.05 -36.22 -5.24
CA LEU A 335 -2.63 -35.97 -5.16
C LEU A 335 -2.41 -34.85 -4.17
N SER A 336 -1.48 -34.99 -3.25
CA SER A 336 -0.97 -33.88 -2.44
C SER A 336 0.55 -33.86 -2.52
N THR A 337 1.11 -32.66 -2.59
CA THR A 337 2.55 -32.46 -2.51
C THR A 337 2.84 -31.35 -1.52
N ASN A 338 3.87 -31.55 -0.73
CA ASN A 338 4.30 -30.61 0.28
C ASN A 338 5.81 -30.39 0.20
N PHE A 339 6.19 -29.12 0.34
CA PHE A 339 7.55 -28.71 0.66
C PHE A 339 7.53 -28.20 2.10
N SER A 340 8.45 -28.63 2.91
CA SER A 340 8.67 -28.05 4.24
C SER A 340 10.15 -27.73 4.47
N HIS A 341 10.37 -26.61 5.12
CA HIS A 341 11.67 -26.11 5.55
C HIS A 341 11.59 -25.73 7.01
N SER A 342 12.59 -26.09 7.79
CA SER A 342 12.79 -25.67 9.16
C SER A 342 14.26 -25.31 9.36
N GLN A 343 14.51 -24.12 9.89
CA GLN A 343 15.86 -23.63 10.14
C GLN A 343 15.97 -23.17 11.58
N ASN A 344 17.07 -23.56 12.22
CA ASN A 344 17.49 -23.06 13.53
C ASN A 344 18.68 -22.12 13.34
N SER A 345 18.51 -20.84 13.70
CA SER A 345 19.53 -19.80 13.54
C SER A 345 20.65 -19.88 14.57
N GLN A 346 20.45 -20.56 15.72
CA GLN A 346 21.49 -20.70 16.76
C GLN A 346 22.62 -21.62 16.31
N ASP A 347 22.29 -22.75 15.75
CA ASP A 347 23.24 -23.74 15.28
C ASP A 347 23.41 -23.77 13.76
N SER A 348 22.75 -22.86 13.05
CA SER A 348 22.74 -22.74 11.59
C SER A 348 22.39 -24.05 10.88
N THR A 349 21.43 -24.79 11.42
CA THR A 349 20.96 -26.06 10.87
C THR A 349 19.68 -25.84 10.06
N VAL A 350 19.63 -26.41 8.86
CA VAL A 350 18.49 -26.36 7.96
C VAL A 350 18.03 -27.77 7.64
N SER A 351 16.75 -28.03 7.85
CA SER A 351 16.07 -29.26 7.48
C SER A 351 15.08 -28.98 6.35
N LEU A 352 15.22 -29.71 5.26
CA LEU A 352 14.35 -29.62 4.09
C LEU A 352 13.66 -30.96 3.83
N SER A 353 12.38 -30.92 3.52
CA SER A 353 11.61 -32.06 3.03
C SER A 353 10.98 -31.68 1.70
N PHE A 354 11.51 -32.22 0.59
CA PHE A 354 11.04 -31.93 -0.76
C PHE A 354 11.64 -32.89 -1.81
N PRO A 355 10.80 -33.40 -2.73
CA PRO A 355 9.35 -33.41 -2.68
C PRO A 355 8.83 -34.41 -1.65
N ASN A 356 7.74 -34.07 -1.00
CA ASN A 356 6.92 -35.01 -0.23
C ASN A 356 5.58 -35.13 -0.98
N VAL A 357 5.39 -36.26 -1.66
CA VAL A 357 4.24 -36.50 -2.56
C VAL A 357 3.43 -37.65 -2.05
N VAL A 358 2.14 -37.43 -1.89
CA VAL A 358 1.18 -38.50 -1.54
C VAL A 358 0.15 -38.62 -2.68
N PHE A 359 0.13 -39.76 -3.32
CA PHE A 359 -0.92 -40.12 -4.25
C PHE A 359 -1.87 -41.11 -3.58
N ASN A 360 -3.14 -40.76 -3.55
CA ASN A 360 -4.14 -41.56 -2.86
C ASN A 360 -5.27 -41.96 -3.80
N VAL A 361 -5.62 -43.22 -3.75
CA VAL A 361 -6.82 -43.80 -4.39
C VAL A 361 -7.80 -44.12 -3.28
N ALA A 362 -8.87 -43.35 -3.21
CA ALA A 362 -9.96 -43.61 -2.27
C ALA A 362 -10.56 -45.02 -2.48
N ARG A 363 -11.24 -45.52 -1.47
CA ARG A 363 -11.82 -46.85 -1.48
C ARG A 363 -12.62 -47.12 -2.76
N ILE A 364 -12.23 -48.17 -3.51
CA ILE A 364 -12.94 -48.68 -4.68
C ILE A 364 -13.43 -50.09 -4.41
N TYR A 365 -14.44 -50.50 -5.12
CA TYR A 365 -15.02 -51.85 -5.08
C TYR A 365 -14.89 -52.45 -6.45
N PRO A 366 -13.76 -53.09 -6.81
CA PRO A 366 -13.45 -53.51 -8.16
C PRO A 366 -14.40 -54.57 -8.69
N PHE A 367 -14.98 -55.41 -7.81
CA PHE A 367 -15.87 -56.51 -8.16
C PHE A 367 -17.36 -56.14 -8.05
N ARG A 368 -17.70 -54.87 -7.81
CA ARG A 368 -19.09 -54.44 -7.70
C ARG A 368 -19.73 -54.32 -9.07
N ARG A 369 -20.87 -55.00 -9.25
CA ARG A 369 -21.65 -54.93 -10.49
C ARG A 369 -22.23 -53.53 -10.67
N LYS A 370 -22.17 -52.95 -11.88
CA LYS A 370 -22.70 -51.62 -12.19
C LYS A 370 -24.23 -51.54 -12.08
N ASN A 371 -24.95 -52.60 -12.43
CA ASN A 371 -26.42 -52.69 -12.47
C ASN A 371 -26.92 -53.85 -11.60
N ALA A 372 -26.62 -53.83 -10.31
CA ALA A 372 -27.04 -54.91 -9.40
C ALA A 372 -28.47 -54.70 -8.92
N SER A 373 -29.35 -55.62 -9.26
CA SER A 373 -30.63 -55.84 -8.59
C SER A 373 -30.47 -56.93 -7.53
N GLY A 374 -30.92 -56.67 -6.28
CA GLY A 374 -30.88 -57.60 -5.16
C GLY A 374 -29.73 -57.45 -4.19
N LYS A 375 -29.57 -58.40 -3.24
CA LYS A 375 -28.53 -58.34 -2.21
C LYS A 375 -27.14 -58.45 -2.79
N GLN A 376 -26.22 -57.61 -2.29
CA GLN A 376 -24.81 -57.64 -2.69
C GLN A 376 -24.17 -58.97 -2.26
N ARG A 377 -23.41 -59.58 -3.17
CA ARG A 377 -22.62 -60.79 -2.89
C ARG A 377 -21.39 -60.45 -2.07
N TRP A 378 -20.83 -61.40 -1.34
CA TRP A 378 -19.68 -61.18 -0.44
C TRP A 378 -18.46 -60.57 -1.16
N TYR A 379 -18.17 -60.98 -2.40
CA TYR A 379 -17.06 -60.46 -3.19
C TYR A 379 -17.29 -59.03 -3.70
N GLU A 380 -18.53 -58.61 -3.86
CA GLU A 380 -18.87 -57.22 -4.25
C GLU A 380 -18.57 -56.19 -3.13
N LYS A 381 -18.38 -56.70 -1.92
CA LYS A 381 -18.00 -55.89 -0.73
C LYS A 381 -16.50 -55.82 -0.54
N ILE A 382 -15.70 -56.50 -1.39
CA ILE A 382 -14.25 -56.37 -1.35
C ILE A 382 -13.89 -54.96 -1.80
N SER A 383 -13.27 -54.24 -0.89
CA SER A 383 -12.80 -52.89 -1.12
C SER A 383 -11.28 -52.83 -1.16
N LEU A 384 -10.75 -51.95 -1.98
CA LEU A 384 -9.35 -51.69 -2.13
C LEU A 384 -9.13 -50.20 -2.11
N SER A 385 -8.11 -49.75 -1.42
CA SER A 385 -7.58 -48.39 -1.53
C SER A 385 -6.07 -48.46 -1.73
N TYR A 386 -5.47 -47.34 -2.15
CA TYR A 386 -4.04 -47.25 -2.38
C TYR A 386 -3.54 -45.93 -1.87
N THR A 387 -2.41 -45.94 -1.16
CA THR A 387 -1.66 -44.75 -0.78
C THR A 387 -0.20 -44.95 -1.14
N GLY A 388 0.29 -44.15 -2.08
CA GLY A 388 1.70 -44.06 -2.44
C GLY A 388 2.30 -42.82 -1.86
N THR A 389 3.38 -42.94 -1.09
CA THR A 389 4.10 -41.81 -0.50
C THR A 389 5.53 -41.80 -1.00
N LEU A 390 5.95 -40.67 -1.59
CA LEU A 390 7.34 -40.40 -1.92
C LEU A 390 7.82 -39.31 -0.95
N GLY A 391 8.85 -39.59 -0.18
CA GLY A 391 9.48 -38.64 0.76
C GLY A 391 10.95 -38.44 0.43
N ASN A 392 11.40 -37.21 0.58
CA ASN A 392 12.80 -36.86 0.44
C ASN A 392 13.15 -35.83 1.53
N ASN A 393 14.10 -36.18 2.40
CA ASN A 393 14.48 -35.36 3.55
C ASN A 393 15.99 -35.16 3.60
N VAL A 394 16.41 -33.98 3.98
CA VAL A 394 17.81 -33.66 4.23
C VAL A 394 17.94 -32.66 5.39
N THR A 395 18.97 -32.85 6.20
CA THR A 395 19.36 -31.92 7.26
C THR A 395 20.85 -31.60 7.09
N VAL A 396 21.15 -30.31 6.91
CA VAL A 396 22.51 -29.82 6.67
C VAL A 396 22.74 -28.49 7.40
N LYS A 397 23.99 -28.06 7.47
CA LYS A 397 24.31 -26.67 7.87
C LYS A 397 23.99 -25.73 6.72
N GLU A 398 23.63 -24.47 7.04
CA GLU A 398 23.28 -23.44 6.07
C GLU A 398 24.33 -23.28 4.95
N ARG A 399 25.61 -23.30 5.30
CA ARG A 399 26.72 -23.22 4.33
C ARG A 399 26.75 -24.34 3.29
N ASP A 400 26.15 -25.48 3.59
CA ASP A 400 26.11 -26.66 2.71
C ASP A 400 24.85 -26.68 1.83
N LEU A 401 23.94 -25.71 2.00
CA LEU A 401 22.72 -25.61 1.20
C LEU A 401 23.05 -25.46 -0.30
N PHE A 402 22.32 -26.20 -1.12
CA PHE A 402 22.45 -26.21 -2.58
C PHE A 402 23.83 -26.67 -3.10
N THR A 403 24.64 -27.24 -2.24
CA THR A 403 25.92 -27.83 -2.63
C THR A 403 25.79 -29.33 -2.96
N SER A 404 26.80 -29.91 -3.61
CA SER A 404 26.86 -31.35 -3.86
C SER A 404 26.85 -32.18 -2.56
N ALA A 405 27.32 -31.62 -1.44
CA ALA A 405 27.29 -32.26 -0.12
C ALA A 405 25.84 -32.44 0.39
N MET A 406 24.96 -31.47 0.15
CA MET A 406 23.54 -31.60 0.48
C MET A 406 22.89 -32.76 -0.28
N PHE A 407 23.10 -32.83 -1.60
CA PHE A 407 22.48 -33.87 -2.44
C PHE A 407 22.95 -35.29 -2.05
N LYS A 408 24.19 -35.43 -1.60
CA LYS A 408 24.72 -36.73 -1.10
C LYS A 408 24.10 -37.16 0.22
N LYS A 409 23.64 -36.21 1.04
CA LYS A 409 22.99 -36.47 2.35
C LYS A 409 21.48 -36.65 2.23
N MET A 410 20.90 -36.48 1.07
CA MET A 410 19.45 -36.66 0.85
C MET A 410 19.04 -38.09 1.11
N LYS A 411 17.98 -38.25 1.92
CA LYS A 411 17.35 -39.56 2.20
C LYS A 411 16.02 -39.63 1.42
N ASN A 412 15.98 -40.50 0.44
CA ASN A 412 14.82 -40.71 -0.40
C ASN A 412 14.13 -42.02 -0.03
N GLY A 413 12.83 -42.04 -0.02
CA GLY A 413 12.04 -43.24 0.22
C GLY A 413 10.71 -43.22 -0.50
N VAL A 414 10.25 -44.38 -0.92
CA VAL A 414 8.93 -44.61 -1.49
C VAL A 414 8.24 -45.66 -0.64
N ASN A 415 7.02 -45.36 -0.22
CA ASN A 415 6.16 -46.31 0.48
C ASN A 415 4.86 -46.52 -0.29
N HIS A 416 4.46 -47.76 -0.42
CA HIS A 416 3.19 -48.17 -1.04
C HIS A 416 2.36 -48.89 0.00
N GLN A 417 1.12 -48.48 0.19
CA GLN A 417 0.18 -49.08 1.13
C GLN A 417 -1.12 -49.45 0.38
N ILE A 418 -1.47 -50.71 0.44
CA ILE A 418 -2.65 -51.27 -0.25
C ILE A 418 -3.49 -52.02 0.78
N PRO A 419 -4.37 -51.34 1.50
CA PRO A 419 -5.35 -52.03 2.35
C PRO A 419 -6.48 -52.64 1.51
N ILE A 420 -6.74 -53.92 1.77
CA ILE A 420 -7.83 -54.67 1.20
C ILE A 420 -8.73 -55.10 2.35
N SER A 421 -10.04 -54.86 2.25
CA SER A 421 -10.99 -55.23 3.31
C SER A 421 -12.31 -55.69 2.69
N THR A 422 -12.97 -56.61 3.37
CA THR A 422 -14.34 -56.98 3.05
C THR A 422 -15.14 -57.20 4.33
N SER A 423 -16.46 -57.23 4.24
CA SER A 423 -17.32 -57.50 5.36
C SER A 423 -18.51 -58.40 4.93
N PHE A 424 -18.80 -59.43 5.69
CA PHE A 424 -19.96 -60.29 5.46
C PHE A 424 -20.53 -60.78 6.77
N ASN A 425 -21.84 -61.00 6.76
CA ASN A 425 -22.55 -61.55 7.91
C ASN A 425 -22.69 -63.06 7.77
N LEU A 426 -22.18 -63.77 8.77
CA LEU A 426 -22.35 -65.22 8.85
C LEU A 426 -23.58 -65.50 9.70
N PHE A 427 -24.49 -66.31 9.22
CA PHE A 427 -25.76 -66.72 9.89
C PHE A 427 -26.65 -65.53 10.37
N ASN A 428 -26.51 -64.34 9.76
CA ASN A 428 -27.16 -63.06 10.10
C ASN A 428 -26.84 -62.50 11.50
N TYR A 429 -26.04 -63.16 12.31
CA TYR A 429 -25.72 -62.76 13.68
C TYR A 429 -24.26 -62.40 13.88
N LEU A 430 -23.36 -62.92 13.07
CA LEU A 430 -21.92 -62.69 13.19
C LEU A 430 -21.41 -61.89 12.03
N ASN A 431 -20.95 -60.66 12.30
CA ASN A 431 -20.29 -59.80 11.32
C ASN A 431 -18.77 -60.08 11.30
N ILE A 432 -18.26 -60.57 10.20
CA ILE A 432 -16.85 -60.84 10.01
C ILE A 432 -16.28 -59.81 9.02
N SER A 433 -15.22 -59.10 9.41
CA SER A 433 -14.59 -58.07 8.61
C SER A 433 -13.09 -58.34 8.45
N PRO A 434 -12.69 -59.27 7.62
CA PRO A 434 -11.29 -59.52 7.37
C PRO A 434 -10.64 -58.37 6.62
N SER A 435 -9.41 -58.04 6.98
CA SER A 435 -8.58 -57.06 6.31
C SER A 435 -7.15 -57.52 6.15
N ALA A 436 -6.53 -57.17 5.03
CA ALA A 436 -5.11 -57.38 4.76
C ALA A 436 -4.52 -56.06 4.30
N ASN A 437 -3.31 -55.76 4.73
CA ASN A 437 -2.56 -54.60 4.29
C ASN A 437 -1.24 -55.05 3.67
N TYR A 438 -0.98 -54.64 2.45
CA TYR A 438 0.30 -54.82 1.79
C TYR A 438 1.05 -53.49 1.85
N GLN A 439 2.28 -53.52 2.36
CA GLN A 439 3.14 -52.37 2.49
C GLN A 439 4.52 -52.70 1.97
#